data_c5e4e4134aba142a7806d6c4d6dd81f5
#
_entry.id   c5e4e4134aba142a7806d6c4d6dd81f5
#
_cell.length_a   1.000
_cell.length_b   1.000
_cell.length_c   1.000
_cell.angle_alpha   90.00
_cell.angle_beta   90.00
_cell.angle_gamma   90.00
#
_symmetry.space_group_name_H-M   'P 1'
#
loop_
_entity.id
_entity.type
_entity.pdbx_description
1 polymer ?
#
loop_
_entity_poly.entity_id
_entity_poly.type
_entity_poly.pdbx_seq_one_letter_code
_entity_poly.pdbx_strand_id
1 'polypeptide(L)'
;MIRGSGLPVCSGVAIGPAYLYRKGQATLPVSCGDPAVEQQKFDKAKEVALSQLQHLVDQATKELGEEQAMILDVQMMMLDDLDYLESIQAKIQNGLGAAQAVKQTGEEFAMDFASMDDSYMQARATDVRDVSTRVVNILCGGSSGFEMDRPGILIAEDLTPSETVQLPKDKILAFVTQHGSANSHTAILARIMGIPSLVKADIAMDDSLSGQMMVVDCIEGNYYIQPDDETLKTMTEKREAVIRHQQELEAYRGKPSVTRNGQKIKLYAN
;
A
#
# COMPACT_ATOMS: atom_id res chain seq x y z
N MET A 1 26.16 -11.66 3.22
CA MET A 1 25.30 -10.59 3.78
C MET A 1 25.29 -9.38 2.86
N ILE A 2 24.11 -8.90 2.46
CA ILE A 2 23.91 -7.64 1.75
C ILE A 2 23.33 -6.66 2.77
N ARG A 3 23.86 -5.44 2.82
CA ARG A 3 23.36 -4.36 3.66
C ARG A 3 22.93 -3.20 2.78
N GLY A 4 21.79 -2.59 3.13
CA GLY A 4 21.30 -1.37 2.51
C GLY A 4 20.59 -0.49 3.51
N SER A 5 20.02 0.61 3.02
CA SER A 5 19.37 1.62 3.83
C SER A 5 18.06 2.12 3.22
N GLY A 6 17.26 2.78 4.04
CA GLY A 6 16.02 3.44 3.63
C GLY A 6 15.59 4.46 4.67
N LEU A 7 14.56 5.24 4.35
CA LEU A 7 13.97 6.22 5.25
C LEU A 7 12.99 5.51 6.20
N PRO A 8 13.24 5.48 7.53
CA PRO A 8 12.31 4.89 8.48
C PRO A 8 11.03 5.73 8.62
N VAL A 9 9.88 5.08 8.58
CA VAL A 9 8.57 5.75 8.72
C VAL A 9 7.74 5.22 9.89
N CYS A 10 7.98 3.98 10.31
CA CYS A 10 7.45 3.40 11.53
C CYS A 10 8.58 2.63 12.22
N SER A 11 8.87 2.97 13.47
CA SER A 11 9.99 2.40 14.23
C SER A 11 9.75 0.94 14.61
N GLY A 12 10.81 0.16 14.64
CA GLY A 12 10.78 -1.23 15.08
C GLY A 12 11.88 -2.06 14.41
N VAL A 13 12.01 -3.31 14.85
CA VAL A 13 12.92 -4.29 14.24
C VAL A 13 12.14 -5.52 13.84
N ALA A 14 12.24 -5.90 12.57
CA ALA A 14 11.61 -7.10 12.05
C ALA A 14 12.66 -8.09 11.54
N ILE A 15 12.42 -9.37 11.74
CA ILE A 15 13.27 -10.48 11.30
C ILE A 15 12.36 -11.56 10.73
N GLY A 16 12.56 -11.92 9.47
CA GLY A 16 11.75 -12.92 8.80
C GLY A 16 12.15 -13.12 7.34
N PRO A 17 11.48 -14.03 6.64
CA PRO A 17 11.67 -14.21 5.21
C PRO A 17 11.19 -13.00 4.42
N ALA A 18 11.89 -12.65 3.35
CA ALA A 18 11.49 -11.63 2.40
C ALA A 18 10.42 -12.16 1.45
N TYR A 19 9.42 -11.34 1.17
CA TYR A 19 8.38 -11.58 0.17
C TYR A 19 8.36 -10.43 -0.82
N LEU A 20 8.59 -10.75 -2.07
CA LEU A 20 8.59 -9.75 -3.13
C LEU A 20 7.16 -9.55 -3.66
N TYR A 21 6.63 -8.36 -3.45
CA TYR A 21 5.37 -7.96 -4.03
C TYR A 21 5.62 -7.26 -5.37
N ARG A 22 5.06 -7.82 -6.43
CA ARG A 22 5.04 -7.16 -7.74
C ARG A 22 3.62 -6.87 -8.15
N LYS A 23 3.39 -5.67 -8.62
CA LYS A 23 2.11 -5.33 -9.26
C LYS A 23 1.91 -6.27 -10.45
N GLY A 24 0.83 -7.02 -10.43
CA GLY A 24 0.48 -7.87 -11.55
C GLY A 24 0.34 -7.02 -12.81
N GLN A 25 1.24 -7.19 -13.77
CA GLN A 25 1.06 -6.59 -15.09
C GLN A 25 0.04 -7.45 -15.84
N ALA A 26 -1.19 -6.97 -15.90
CA ALA A 26 -2.19 -7.60 -16.73
C ALA A 26 -1.74 -7.52 -18.20
N THR A 27 -1.62 -8.67 -18.85
CA THR A 27 -1.36 -8.70 -20.29
C THR A 27 -2.60 -8.19 -21.01
N LEU A 28 -2.48 -6.99 -21.59
CA LEU A 28 -3.60 -6.37 -22.30
C LEU A 28 -3.93 -7.21 -23.54
N PRO A 29 -5.19 -7.60 -23.72
CA PRO A 29 -5.60 -8.25 -24.95
C PRO A 29 -5.43 -7.30 -26.15
N VAL A 30 -4.83 -7.80 -27.22
CA VAL A 30 -4.53 -7.01 -28.44
C VAL A 30 -5.79 -6.82 -29.32
N SER A 31 -6.90 -7.50 -29.03
CA SER A 31 -8.07 -7.51 -29.93
C SER A 31 -9.00 -6.34 -29.69
N CYS A 32 -9.29 -5.60 -30.79
CA CYS A 32 -10.43 -4.70 -30.89
C CYS A 32 -11.69 -5.54 -31.10
N GLY A 33 -12.57 -5.61 -30.13
CA GLY A 33 -13.88 -6.23 -30.24
C GLY A 33 -14.92 -5.29 -30.85
N ASP A 34 -16.17 -5.77 -30.96
CA ASP A 34 -17.30 -4.90 -31.22
C ASP A 34 -17.41 -3.85 -30.10
N PRO A 35 -17.49 -2.54 -30.40
CA PRO A 35 -17.60 -1.48 -29.41
C PRO A 35 -18.72 -1.69 -28.38
N ALA A 36 -19.85 -2.26 -28.80
CA ALA A 36 -20.96 -2.57 -27.89
C ALA A 36 -20.58 -3.66 -26.89
N VAL A 37 -19.81 -4.67 -27.31
CA VAL A 37 -19.34 -5.74 -26.43
C VAL A 37 -18.26 -5.22 -25.47
N GLU A 38 -17.34 -4.40 -25.97
CA GLU A 38 -16.30 -3.80 -25.14
C GLU A 38 -16.89 -2.84 -24.10
N GLN A 39 -17.92 -2.06 -24.46
CA GLN A 39 -18.64 -1.22 -23.51
C GLN A 39 -19.29 -2.05 -22.40
N GLN A 40 -19.97 -3.15 -22.73
CA GLN A 40 -20.57 -4.04 -21.74
C GLN A 40 -19.53 -4.68 -20.81
N LYS A 41 -18.33 -5.01 -21.32
CA LYS A 41 -17.22 -5.50 -20.49
C LYS A 41 -16.75 -4.44 -19.51
N PHE A 42 -16.59 -3.20 -19.97
CA PHE A 42 -16.22 -2.06 -19.13
C PHE A 42 -17.25 -1.82 -18.04
N ASP A 43 -18.55 -1.75 -18.39
CA ASP A 43 -19.62 -1.48 -17.43
C ASP A 43 -19.64 -2.53 -16.30
N LYS A 44 -19.52 -3.82 -16.66
CA LYS A 44 -19.41 -4.90 -15.67
C LYS A 44 -18.15 -4.80 -14.81
N ALA A 45 -17.02 -4.48 -15.42
CA ALA A 45 -15.76 -4.35 -14.69
C ALA A 45 -15.79 -3.15 -13.72
N LYS A 46 -16.44 -2.04 -14.11
CA LYS A 46 -16.69 -0.88 -13.28
C LYS A 46 -17.56 -1.25 -12.05
N GLU A 47 -18.67 -1.96 -12.26
CA GLU A 47 -19.53 -2.43 -11.15
C GLU A 47 -18.77 -3.31 -10.16
N VAL A 48 -17.95 -4.25 -10.66
CA VAL A 48 -17.09 -5.10 -9.81
C VAL A 48 -16.06 -4.27 -9.06
N ALA A 49 -15.42 -3.29 -9.73
CA ALA A 49 -14.45 -2.41 -9.10
C ALA A 49 -15.07 -1.58 -7.97
N LEU A 50 -16.25 -0.99 -8.19
CA LEU A 50 -16.99 -0.24 -7.18
C LEU A 50 -17.37 -1.12 -5.98
N SER A 51 -17.85 -2.35 -6.22
CA SER A 51 -18.16 -3.30 -5.16
C SER A 51 -16.92 -3.68 -4.34
N GLN A 52 -15.77 -3.89 -4.99
CA GLN A 52 -14.51 -4.16 -4.30
C GLN A 52 -14.05 -2.96 -3.47
N LEU A 53 -14.12 -1.74 -4.02
CA LEU A 53 -13.77 -0.51 -3.30
C LEU A 53 -14.67 -0.29 -2.09
N GLN A 54 -15.99 -0.49 -2.22
CA GLN A 54 -16.91 -0.38 -1.10
C GLN A 54 -16.56 -1.36 0.03
N HIS A 55 -16.23 -2.60 -0.31
CA HIS A 55 -15.78 -3.57 0.67
C HIS A 55 -14.49 -3.12 1.38
N LEU A 56 -13.56 -2.52 0.64
CA LEU A 56 -12.32 -1.97 1.20
C LEU A 56 -12.57 -0.75 2.10
N VAL A 57 -13.51 0.13 1.73
CA VAL A 57 -13.97 1.26 2.57
C VAL A 57 -14.52 0.73 3.90
N ASP A 58 -15.42 -0.25 3.84
CA ASP A 58 -16.03 -0.84 5.03
C ASP A 58 -14.98 -1.50 5.95
N GLN A 59 -13.98 -2.16 5.36
CA GLN A 59 -12.87 -2.76 6.08
C GLN A 59 -11.93 -1.69 6.68
N ALA A 60 -11.52 -0.71 5.87
CA ALA A 60 -10.65 0.38 6.32
C ALA A 60 -11.31 1.20 7.45
N THR A 61 -12.60 1.50 7.35
CA THR A 61 -13.35 2.21 8.40
C THR A 61 -13.31 1.46 9.73
N LYS A 62 -13.49 0.13 9.70
CA LYS A 62 -13.48 -0.71 10.92
C LYS A 62 -12.10 -0.81 11.55
N GLU A 63 -11.05 -0.90 10.74
CA GLU A 63 -9.71 -1.23 11.21
C GLU A 63 -8.82 -0.01 11.43
N LEU A 64 -9.01 1.04 10.62
CA LEU A 64 -8.12 2.19 10.53
C LEU A 64 -8.84 3.52 10.86
N GLY A 65 -10.17 3.55 10.81
CA GLY A 65 -11.00 4.73 11.06
C GLY A 65 -11.47 5.44 9.78
N GLU A 66 -12.41 6.36 9.94
CA GLU A 66 -13.11 7.06 8.85
C GLU A 66 -12.18 7.91 7.98
N GLU A 67 -11.20 8.58 8.59
CA GLU A 67 -10.29 9.49 7.87
C GLU A 67 -9.46 8.75 6.81
N GLN A 68 -9.00 7.54 7.13
CA GLN A 68 -8.23 6.71 6.22
C GLN A 68 -9.09 6.05 5.14
N ALA A 69 -10.35 5.76 5.46
CA ALA A 69 -11.31 5.24 4.50
C ALA A 69 -11.70 6.26 3.42
N MET A 70 -11.70 7.57 3.75
CA MET A 70 -12.02 8.65 2.80
C MET A 70 -11.15 8.64 1.52
N ILE A 71 -9.93 8.11 1.58
CA ILE A 71 -9.07 7.99 0.39
C ILE A 71 -9.69 7.04 -0.63
N LEU A 72 -10.26 5.94 -0.17
CA LEU A 72 -10.94 4.96 -1.03
C LEU A 72 -12.28 5.48 -1.55
N ASP A 73 -12.99 6.30 -0.76
CA ASP A 73 -14.21 6.98 -1.21
C ASP A 73 -13.91 7.90 -2.41
N VAL A 74 -12.80 8.63 -2.37
CA VAL A 74 -12.37 9.46 -3.52
C VAL A 74 -12.11 8.60 -4.76
N GLN A 75 -11.53 7.41 -4.62
CA GLN A 75 -11.33 6.49 -5.75
C GLN A 75 -12.67 6.01 -6.34
N MET A 76 -13.69 5.78 -5.51
CA MET A 76 -15.03 5.47 -6.00
C MET A 76 -15.65 6.65 -6.78
N MET A 77 -15.50 7.87 -6.28
CA MET A 77 -15.98 9.08 -6.98
C MET A 77 -15.29 9.25 -8.35
N MET A 78 -14.00 8.94 -8.46
CA MET A 78 -13.28 8.98 -9.74
C MET A 78 -13.82 7.99 -10.76
N LEU A 79 -14.27 6.80 -10.33
CA LEU A 79 -14.90 5.82 -11.23
C LEU A 79 -16.30 6.22 -11.72
N ASP A 80 -16.94 7.17 -11.06
CA ASP A 80 -18.24 7.73 -11.45
C ASP A 80 -18.12 9.13 -12.06
N ASP A 81 -16.89 9.63 -12.25
CA ASP A 81 -16.65 10.92 -12.90
C ASP A 81 -17.06 10.88 -14.38
N LEU A 82 -17.86 11.87 -14.80
CA LEU A 82 -18.44 11.92 -16.14
C LEU A 82 -17.37 12.08 -17.22
N ASP A 83 -16.39 12.94 -17.03
CA ASP A 83 -15.34 13.21 -18.02
C ASP A 83 -14.46 11.97 -18.20
N TYR A 84 -14.16 11.27 -17.11
CA TYR A 84 -13.43 10.00 -17.13
C TYR A 84 -14.21 8.92 -17.89
N LEU A 85 -15.50 8.75 -17.62
CA LEU A 85 -16.36 7.77 -18.28
C LEU A 85 -16.55 8.08 -19.77
N GLU A 86 -16.80 9.35 -20.14
CA GLU A 86 -16.97 9.77 -21.53
C GLU A 86 -15.67 9.56 -22.34
N SER A 87 -14.50 9.83 -21.74
CA SER A 87 -13.21 9.58 -22.36
C SER A 87 -12.99 8.10 -22.67
N ILE A 88 -13.32 7.20 -21.73
CA ILE A 88 -13.24 5.75 -21.95
C ILE A 88 -14.20 5.32 -23.06
N GLN A 89 -15.46 5.77 -22.99
CA GLN A 89 -16.47 5.45 -23.99
C GLN A 89 -16.07 5.89 -25.40
N ALA A 90 -15.57 7.12 -25.54
CA ALA A 90 -15.08 7.63 -26.81
C ALA A 90 -13.96 6.76 -27.40
N LYS A 91 -13.01 6.30 -26.58
CA LYS A 91 -11.93 5.41 -27.01
C LYS A 91 -12.45 4.04 -27.45
N ILE A 92 -13.42 3.47 -26.73
CA ILE A 92 -14.08 2.21 -27.10
C ILE A 92 -14.82 2.37 -28.44
N GLN A 93 -15.56 3.45 -28.61
CA GLN A 93 -16.25 3.77 -29.88
C GLN A 93 -15.30 3.92 -31.07
N ASN A 94 -14.08 4.41 -30.80
CA ASN A 94 -13.00 4.52 -31.79
C ASN A 94 -12.24 3.19 -32.03
N GLY A 95 -12.74 2.08 -31.46
CA GLY A 95 -12.25 0.73 -31.75
C GLY A 95 -11.16 0.23 -30.79
N LEU A 96 -10.91 0.90 -29.65
CA LEU A 96 -10.04 0.34 -28.61
C LEU A 96 -10.79 -0.71 -27.79
N GLY A 97 -10.07 -1.77 -27.39
CA GLY A 97 -10.59 -2.69 -26.37
C GLY A 97 -10.74 -2.00 -25.01
N ALA A 98 -11.72 -2.43 -24.22
CA ALA A 98 -12.05 -1.83 -22.91
C ALA A 98 -10.82 -1.64 -22.00
N ALA A 99 -9.98 -2.65 -21.86
CA ALA A 99 -8.78 -2.58 -21.02
C ALA A 99 -7.76 -1.52 -21.49
N GLN A 100 -7.59 -1.38 -22.81
CA GLN A 100 -6.71 -0.36 -23.39
C GLN A 100 -7.31 1.03 -23.23
N ALA A 101 -8.61 1.20 -23.44
CA ALA A 101 -9.32 2.47 -23.27
C ALA A 101 -9.19 2.98 -21.82
N VAL A 102 -9.44 2.11 -20.82
CA VAL A 102 -9.27 2.44 -19.39
C VAL A 102 -7.83 2.82 -19.07
N LYS A 103 -6.84 2.03 -19.54
CA LYS A 103 -5.43 2.31 -19.27
C LYS A 103 -5.00 3.66 -19.83
N GLN A 104 -5.35 3.96 -21.10
CA GLN A 104 -4.98 5.22 -21.72
C GLN A 104 -5.66 6.41 -21.05
N THR A 105 -6.95 6.33 -20.76
CA THR A 105 -7.67 7.40 -20.04
C THR A 105 -7.07 7.61 -18.65
N GLY A 106 -6.79 6.54 -17.93
CA GLY A 106 -6.16 6.64 -16.60
C GLY A 106 -4.80 7.34 -16.62
N GLU A 107 -3.96 7.08 -17.63
CA GLU A 107 -2.67 7.77 -17.75
C GLU A 107 -2.84 9.24 -18.18
N GLU A 108 -3.77 9.55 -19.09
CA GLU A 108 -4.06 10.93 -19.50
C GLU A 108 -4.51 11.77 -18.31
N PHE A 109 -5.52 11.32 -17.55
CA PHE A 109 -6.01 12.01 -16.35
C PHE A 109 -4.94 12.11 -15.28
N ALA A 110 -4.13 11.07 -15.09
CA ALA A 110 -3.02 11.10 -14.13
C ALA A 110 -1.95 12.13 -14.53
N MET A 111 -1.63 12.29 -15.83
CA MET A 111 -0.72 13.33 -16.31
C MET A 111 -1.30 14.72 -16.10
N ASP A 112 -2.59 14.92 -16.34
CA ASP A 112 -3.27 16.19 -16.12
C ASP A 112 -3.20 16.60 -14.65
N PHE A 113 -3.54 15.70 -13.71
CA PHE A 113 -3.40 15.93 -12.28
C PHE A 113 -1.94 16.20 -11.86
N ALA A 114 -0.98 15.44 -12.40
CA ALA A 114 0.43 15.61 -12.07
C ALA A 114 1.01 16.93 -12.56
N SER A 115 0.40 17.54 -13.60
CA SER A 115 0.82 18.84 -14.18
C SER A 115 0.28 20.05 -13.44
N MET A 116 -0.67 19.87 -12.49
CA MET A 116 -1.25 20.96 -11.72
C MET A 116 -0.25 21.53 -10.72
N ASP A 117 -0.37 22.83 -10.40
CA ASP A 117 0.52 23.50 -9.44
C ASP A 117 0.19 23.15 -7.97
N ASP A 118 -0.96 22.53 -7.71
CA ASP A 118 -1.42 22.13 -6.37
C ASP A 118 -0.93 20.71 -6.01
N SER A 119 -0.13 20.60 -4.94
CA SER A 119 0.42 19.33 -4.45
C SER A 119 -0.66 18.31 -4.04
N TYR A 120 -1.83 18.77 -3.58
CA TYR A 120 -2.97 17.90 -3.27
C TYR A 120 -3.53 17.27 -4.56
N MET A 121 -3.68 18.06 -5.62
CA MET A 121 -4.11 17.57 -6.92
C MET A 121 -3.07 16.64 -7.56
N GLN A 122 -1.78 16.98 -7.44
CA GLN A 122 -0.69 16.09 -7.91
C GLN A 122 -0.75 14.69 -7.27
N ALA A 123 -1.11 14.59 -5.98
CA ALA A 123 -1.28 13.32 -5.31
C ALA A 123 -2.41 12.47 -5.92
N ARG A 124 -3.46 13.10 -6.50
CA ARG A 124 -4.57 12.42 -7.18
C ARG A 124 -4.15 11.65 -8.43
N ALA A 125 -3.04 12.01 -9.04
CA ALA A 125 -2.47 11.23 -10.15
C ALA A 125 -2.25 9.76 -9.80
N THR A 126 -1.82 9.48 -8.56
CA THR A 126 -1.64 8.12 -8.06
C THR A 126 -2.97 7.41 -7.87
N ASP A 127 -3.98 8.11 -7.36
CA ASP A 127 -5.31 7.54 -7.11
C ASP A 127 -5.99 7.15 -8.45
N VAL A 128 -5.89 7.99 -9.48
CA VAL A 128 -6.42 7.68 -10.83
C VAL A 128 -5.72 6.46 -11.43
N ARG A 129 -4.40 6.35 -11.30
CA ARG A 129 -3.67 5.17 -11.78
C ARG A 129 -4.07 3.91 -11.03
N ASP A 130 -4.28 3.99 -9.72
CA ASP A 130 -4.68 2.85 -8.90
C ASP A 130 -6.05 2.34 -9.31
N VAL A 131 -7.04 3.21 -9.40
CA VAL A 131 -8.41 2.83 -9.79
C VAL A 131 -8.48 2.33 -11.22
N SER A 132 -7.75 2.94 -12.16
CA SER A 132 -7.67 2.49 -13.56
C SER A 132 -7.02 1.11 -13.66
N THR A 133 -5.93 0.87 -12.92
CA THR A 133 -5.25 -0.43 -12.86
C THR A 133 -6.17 -1.51 -12.30
N ARG A 134 -6.99 -1.19 -11.31
CA ARG A 134 -7.99 -2.11 -10.76
C ARG A 134 -8.98 -2.56 -11.83
N VAL A 135 -9.56 -1.63 -12.59
CA VAL A 135 -10.51 -1.95 -13.66
C VAL A 135 -9.82 -2.77 -14.77
N VAL A 136 -8.60 -2.40 -15.15
CA VAL A 136 -7.80 -3.17 -16.14
C VAL A 136 -7.56 -4.60 -15.67
N ASN A 137 -7.20 -4.80 -14.40
CA ASN A 137 -6.98 -6.14 -13.83
C ASN A 137 -8.26 -6.99 -13.87
N ILE A 138 -9.41 -6.39 -13.56
CA ILE A 138 -10.72 -7.08 -13.66
C ILE A 138 -11.01 -7.48 -15.11
N LEU A 139 -10.81 -6.56 -16.06
CA LEU A 139 -11.02 -6.80 -17.48
C LEU A 139 -10.12 -7.90 -18.06
N CYS A 140 -8.91 -8.02 -17.53
CA CYS A 140 -7.93 -9.03 -17.95
C CYS A 140 -8.05 -10.35 -17.19
N GLY A 141 -9.00 -10.49 -16.26
CA GLY A 141 -9.17 -11.68 -15.43
C GLY A 141 -8.00 -11.90 -14.44
N GLY A 142 -7.21 -10.85 -14.18
CA GLY A 142 -6.12 -10.90 -13.20
C GLY A 142 -6.67 -10.91 -11.77
N SER A 143 -6.24 -11.88 -10.97
CA SER A 143 -6.46 -11.86 -9.53
C SER A 143 -5.27 -11.15 -8.88
N SER A 144 -5.53 -10.13 -8.09
CA SER A 144 -4.53 -9.47 -7.24
C SER A 144 -4.26 -10.24 -5.95
N GLY A 145 -4.29 -11.57 -6.01
CA GLY A 145 -4.04 -12.40 -4.84
C GLY A 145 -2.55 -12.49 -4.53
N PHE A 146 -2.03 -11.56 -3.71
CA PHE A 146 -0.75 -11.75 -3.06
C PHE A 146 -0.96 -12.59 -1.79
N GLU A 147 -0.36 -13.76 -1.76
CA GLU A 147 -0.45 -14.66 -0.61
C GLU A 147 0.91 -14.82 0.06
N MET A 148 0.90 -14.80 1.38
CA MET A 148 2.04 -15.15 2.22
C MET A 148 1.71 -16.45 2.94
N ASP A 149 2.57 -17.46 2.83
CA ASP A 149 2.41 -18.74 3.52
C ASP A 149 2.71 -18.61 5.03
N ARG A 150 3.60 -17.69 5.41
CA ARG A 150 4.02 -17.43 6.79
C ARG A 150 4.35 -15.94 6.99
N PRO A 151 4.46 -15.47 8.25
CA PRO A 151 4.86 -14.11 8.54
C PRO A 151 6.23 -13.75 7.96
N GLY A 152 6.34 -12.57 7.34
CA GLY A 152 7.57 -12.13 6.70
C GLY A 152 7.61 -10.64 6.37
N ILE A 153 8.66 -10.22 5.72
CA ILE A 153 8.95 -8.84 5.34
C ILE A 153 8.53 -8.64 3.88
N LEU A 154 7.61 -7.70 3.66
CA LEU A 154 7.12 -7.37 2.34
C LEU A 154 8.03 -6.35 1.67
N ILE A 155 8.55 -6.69 0.49
CA ILE A 155 9.34 -5.81 -0.36
C ILE A 155 8.50 -5.44 -1.58
N ALA A 156 8.37 -4.15 -1.87
CA ALA A 156 7.63 -3.65 -3.02
C ALA A 156 8.33 -2.45 -3.66
N GLU A 157 8.02 -2.14 -4.92
CA GLU A 157 8.42 -0.86 -5.52
C GLU A 157 7.70 0.29 -4.82
N ASP A 158 6.39 0.20 -4.71
CA ASP A 158 5.49 1.08 -3.98
C ASP A 158 4.16 0.35 -3.76
N LEU A 159 3.39 0.79 -2.78
CA LEU A 159 2.08 0.23 -2.47
C LEU A 159 1.00 1.31 -2.56
N THR A 160 -0.07 1.00 -3.28
CA THR A 160 -1.26 1.85 -3.35
C THR A 160 -2.16 1.64 -2.13
N PRO A 161 -3.08 2.56 -1.82
CA PRO A 161 -4.05 2.39 -0.75
C PRO A 161 -4.82 1.08 -0.86
N SER A 162 -5.31 0.79 -2.05
CA SER A 162 -6.08 -0.42 -2.34
C SER A 162 -5.31 -1.71 -2.11
N GLU A 163 -4.03 -1.73 -2.51
CA GLU A 163 -3.14 -2.87 -2.29
C GLU A 163 -2.89 -3.09 -0.81
N THR A 164 -2.59 -2.00 -0.08
CA THR A 164 -2.24 -2.08 1.34
C THR A 164 -3.38 -2.61 2.21
N VAL A 165 -4.63 -2.26 1.90
CA VAL A 165 -5.81 -2.76 2.65
C VAL A 165 -6.02 -4.26 2.42
N GLN A 166 -5.69 -4.78 1.23
CA GLN A 166 -5.84 -6.19 0.88
C GLN A 166 -4.74 -7.10 1.42
N LEU A 167 -3.64 -6.54 1.89
CA LEU A 167 -2.52 -7.33 2.40
C LEU A 167 -2.90 -8.09 3.69
N PRO A 168 -2.36 -9.33 3.89
CA PRO A 168 -2.59 -10.11 5.11
C PRO A 168 -1.80 -9.52 6.28
N LYS A 169 -2.39 -8.55 6.97
CA LYS A 169 -1.77 -7.72 8.01
C LYS A 169 -1.15 -8.53 9.15
N ASP A 170 -1.79 -9.64 9.51
CA ASP A 170 -1.33 -10.60 10.52
C ASP A 170 -0.04 -11.33 10.14
N LYS A 171 0.30 -11.34 8.85
CA LYS A 171 1.51 -11.98 8.33
C LYS A 171 2.63 -10.99 7.96
N ILE A 172 2.38 -9.69 8.02
CA ILE A 172 3.39 -8.70 7.64
C ILE A 172 4.18 -8.27 8.88
N LEU A 173 5.47 -8.57 8.89
CA LEU A 173 6.40 -8.18 9.95
C LEU A 173 7.00 -6.79 9.71
N ALA A 174 7.21 -6.40 8.47
CA ALA A 174 7.67 -5.08 8.05
C ALA A 174 7.36 -4.81 6.58
N PHE A 175 7.33 -3.52 6.21
CA PHE A 175 7.32 -3.06 4.82
C PHE A 175 8.69 -2.47 4.44
N VAL A 176 9.16 -2.77 3.22
CA VAL A 176 10.32 -2.14 2.61
C VAL A 176 9.95 -1.76 1.18
N THR A 177 9.92 -0.44 0.88
CA THR A 177 9.59 0.03 -0.47
C THR A 177 10.72 0.82 -1.10
N GLN A 178 10.96 0.62 -2.41
CA GLN A 178 11.94 1.41 -3.17
C GLN A 178 11.55 2.87 -3.31
N HIS A 179 10.26 3.12 -3.45
CA HIS A 179 9.69 4.46 -3.61
C HIS A 179 8.84 4.84 -2.40
N GLY A 180 8.17 5.98 -2.51
CA GLY A 180 7.34 6.50 -1.44
C GLY A 180 7.99 7.66 -0.68
N SER A 181 7.28 8.17 0.29
CA SER A 181 7.72 9.25 1.18
C SER A 181 7.23 9.01 2.60
N ALA A 182 7.70 9.80 3.56
CA ALA A 182 7.20 9.75 4.93
C ALA A 182 5.69 10.04 5.03
N ASN A 183 5.10 10.66 4.03
CA ASN A 183 3.67 11.01 3.95
C ASN A 183 2.93 10.18 2.88
N SER A 184 3.55 9.14 2.31
CA SER A 184 2.86 8.22 1.40
C SER A 184 1.78 7.43 2.13
N HIS A 185 0.79 6.94 1.39
CA HIS A 185 -0.27 6.10 1.94
C HIS A 185 0.27 4.88 2.68
N THR A 186 1.29 4.21 2.13
CA THR A 186 2.00 3.10 2.77
C THR A 186 2.60 3.50 4.12
N ALA A 187 3.24 4.68 4.20
CA ALA A 187 3.84 5.18 5.43
C ALA A 187 2.79 5.50 6.50
N ILE A 188 1.67 6.11 6.10
CA ILE A 188 0.55 6.42 7.00
C ILE A 188 -0.05 5.12 7.56
N LEU A 189 -0.37 4.17 6.69
CA LEU A 189 -0.93 2.89 7.10
C LEU A 189 0.03 2.08 7.99
N ALA A 190 1.32 2.06 7.65
CA ALA A 190 2.33 1.41 8.48
C ALA A 190 2.36 1.96 9.92
N ARG A 191 2.25 3.29 10.08
CA ARG A 191 2.17 3.92 11.41
C ARG A 191 0.90 3.55 12.16
N ILE A 192 -0.25 3.57 11.49
CA ILE A 192 -1.54 3.23 12.09
C ILE A 192 -1.53 1.77 12.55
N MET A 193 -0.97 0.88 11.74
CA MET A 193 -0.89 -0.55 12.04
C MET A 193 0.26 -0.90 12.99
N GLY A 194 1.16 0.04 13.29
CA GLY A 194 2.35 -0.21 14.10
C GLY A 194 3.35 -1.17 13.44
N ILE A 195 3.35 -1.27 12.11
CA ILE A 195 4.23 -2.16 11.36
C ILE A 195 5.53 -1.44 11.01
N PRO A 196 6.72 -1.94 11.43
CA PRO A 196 8.01 -1.38 11.07
C PRO A 196 8.15 -1.18 9.56
N SER A 197 8.63 -0.01 9.11
CA SER A 197 8.64 0.28 7.69
C SER A 197 9.78 1.19 7.25
N LEU A 198 10.39 0.84 6.13
CA LEU A 198 11.37 1.63 5.39
C LEU A 198 10.80 2.01 4.03
N VAL A 199 10.88 3.29 3.67
CA VAL A 199 10.60 3.77 2.31
C VAL A 199 11.87 4.33 1.67
N LYS A 200 11.88 4.51 0.35
CA LYS A 200 13.07 4.91 -0.41
C LYS A 200 14.28 4.01 -0.12
N ALA A 201 14.03 2.73 0.05
CA ALA A 201 15.09 1.77 0.28
C ALA A 201 15.90 1.53 -1.00
N ASP A 202 17.21 1.44 -0.85
CA ASP A 202 18.17 1.13 -1.94
C ASP A 202 18.20 -0.36 -2.29
N ILE A 203 17.03 -1.01 -2.29
CA ILE A 203 16.86 -2.44 -2.49
C ILE A 203 16.55 -2.76 -3.95
N ALA A 204 17.22 -3.75 -4.54
CA ALA A 204 16.87 -4.23 -5.86
C ALA A 204 15.64 -5.13 -5.82
N MET A 205 14.75 -5.00 -6.82
CA MET A 205 13.57 -5.86 -6.96
C MET A 205 13.91 -7.13 -7.72
N ASP A 206 14.69 -8.01 -7.08
CA ASP A 206 15.19 -9.26 -7.67
C ASP A 206 14.43 -10.46 -7.08
N ASP A 207 13.96 -11.37 -7.94
CA ASP A 207 13.21 -12.56 -7.52
C ASP A 207 14.00 -13.47 -6.58
N SER A 208 15.34 -13.42 -6.65
CA SER A 208 16.21 -14.16 -5.74
C SER A 208 16.07 -13.76 -4.27
N LEU A 209 15.50 -12.59 -3.97
CA LEU A 209 15.25 -12.14 -2.61
C LEU A 209 14.11 -12.90 -1.93
N SER A 210 13.17 -13.42 -2.72
CA SER A 210 12.00 -14.10 -2.18
C SER A 210 12.40 -15.33 -1.38
N GLY A 211 11.90 -15.41 -0.13
CA GLY A 211 12.22 -16.47 0.81
C GLY A 211 13.54 -16.35 1.56
N GLN A 212 14.43 -15.39 1.19
CA GLN A 212 15.67 -15.14 1.92
C GLN A 212 15.39 -14.54 3.30
N MET A 213 16.21 -14.93 4.29
CA MET A 213 16.15 -14.31 5.62
C MET A 213 16.58 -12.84 5.53
N MET A 214 15.75 -11.97 6.08
CA MET A 214 15.97 -10.53 6.09
C MET A 214 15.77 -9.97 7.51
N VAL A 215 16.56 -8.97 7.84
CA VAL A 215 16.39 -8.12 9.03
C VAL A 215 16.14 -6.70 8.56
N VAL A 216 15.15 -6.04 9.16
CA VAL A 216 14.84 -4.63 8.91
C VAL A 216 14.90 -3.90 10.25
N ASP A 217 15.82 -2.96 10.36
CA ASP A 217 15.99 -2.08 11.51
C ASP A 217 15.44 -0.68 11.15
N CYS A 218 14.17 -0.46 11.43
CA CYS A 218 13.50 0.81 11.19
C CYS A 218 13.80 1.87 12.27
N ILE A 219 14.69 1.60 13.22
CA ILE A 219 15.20 2.59 14.17
C ILE A 219 16.37 3.34 13.54
N GLU A 220 17.32 2.58 12.96
CA GLU A 220 18.52 3.11 12.31
C GLU A 220 18.36 3.31 10.80
N GLY A 221 17.26 2.83 10.21
CA GLY A 221 17.02 2.92 8.77
C GLY A 221 17.84 1.95 7.92
N ASN A 222 18.22 0.79 8.47
CA ASN A 222 19.02 -0.20 7.79
C ASN A 222 18.24 -1.50 7.53
N TYR A 223 18.66 -2.23 6.49
CA TYR A 223 18.23 -3.61 6.29
C TYR A 223 19.41 -4.52 5.97
N TYR A 224 19.24 -5.82 6.23
CA TYR A 224 20.25 -6.84 6.01
C TYR A 224 19.59 -8.05 5.36
N ILE A 225 20.11 -8.50 4.21
CA ILE A 225 19.69 -9.71 3.52
C ILE A 225 20.75 -10.78 3.75
N GLN A 226 20.31 -11.98 4.13
CA GLN A 226 21.18 -13.07 4.57
C GLN A 226 22.17 -12.60 5.66
N PRO A 227 21.65 -12.09 6.81
CA PRO A 227 22.51 -11.64 7.90
C PRO A 227 23.37 -12.79 8.41
N ASP A 228 24.58 -12.46 8.85
CA ASP A 228 25.41 -13.42 9.59
C ASP A 228 24.87 -13.63 11.01
N ASP A 229 25.39 -14.64 11.70
CA ASP A 229 24.92 -15.04 13.02
C ASP A 229 25.09 -13.93 14.06
N GLU A 230 26.16 -13.12 13.97
CA GLU A 230 26.42 -12.00 14.86
C GLU A 230 25.40 -10.87 14.66
N THR A 231 25.14 -10.48 13.42
CA THR A 231 24.12 -9.50 13.07
C THR A 231 22.72 -9.99 13.50
N LEU A 232 22.40 -11.25 13.23
CA LEU A 232 21.11 -11.84 13.59
C LEU A 232 20.91 -11.84 15.10
N LYS A 233 21.93 -12.20 15.88
CA LYS A 233 21.88 -12.17 17.35
C LYS A 233 21.66 -10.76 17.87
N THR A 234 22.48 -9.81 17.41
CA THR A 234 22.39 -8.40 17.84
C THR A 234 20.99 -7.81 17.55
N MET A 235 20.46 -8.08 16.35
CA MET A 235 19.15 -7.57 15.95
C MET A 235 17.99 -8.28 16.65
N THR A 236 18.17 -9.55 17.04
CA THR A 236 17.19 -10.27 17.88
C THR A 236 17.12 -9.64 19.27
N GLU A 237 18.25 -9.39 19.91
CA GLU A 237 18.31 -8.70 21.22
C GLU A 237 17.69 -7.29 21.14
N LYS A 238 17.99 -6.54 20.08
CA LYS A 238 17.40 -5.21 19.82
C LYS A 238 15.88 -5.29 19.68
N ARG A 239 15.36 -6.25 18.89
CA ARG A 239 13.92 -6.49 18.71
C ARG A 239 13.23 -6.81 20.03
N GLU A 240 13.82 -7.71 20.86
CA GLU A 240 13.26 -8.07 22.15
C GLU A 240 13.23 -6.89 23.13
N ALA A 241 14.22 -6.02 23.08
CA ALA A 241 14.25 -4.79 23.90
C ALA A 241 13.12 -3.84 23.48
N VAL A 242 12.87 -3.66 22.17
CA VAL A 242 11.76 -2.85 21.65
C VAL A 242 10.42 -3.41 22.10
N ILE A 243 10.21 -4.71 21.95
CA ILE A 243 8.95 -5.37 22.34
C ILE A 243 8.71 -5.21 23.86
N ARG A 244 9.73 -5.43 24.68
CA ARG A 244 9.60 -5.22 26.13
C ARG A 244 9.21 -3.79 26.47
N HIS A 245 9.86 -2.82 25.83
CA HIS A 245 9.54 -1.40 26.06
C HIS A 245 8.09 -1.07 25.65
N GLN A 246 7.62 -1.59 24.53
CA GLN A 246 6.22 -1.44 24.12
C GLN A 246 5.25 -2.06 25.11
N GLN A 247 5.54 -3.26 25.62
CA GLN A 247 4.72 -3.92 26.63
C GLN A 247 4.69 -3.14 27.95
N GLU A 248 5.82 -2.56 28.37
CA GLU A 248 5.90 -1.68 29.53
C GLU A 248 5.01 -0.44 29.36
N LEU A 249 5.05 0.21 28.18
CA LEU A 249 4.21 1.37 27.88
C LEU A 249 2.72 0.99 27.85
N GLU A 250 2.37 -0.14 27.24
CA GLU A 250 0.99 -0.63 27.18
C GLU A 250 0.43 -0.92 28.58
N ALA A 251 1.27 -1.37 29.51
CA ALA A 251 0.87 -1.56 30.91
C ALA A 251 0.46 -0.25 31.63
N TYR A 252 0.80 0.92 31.06
CA TYR A 252 0.34 2.24 31.54
C TYR A 252 -0.95 2.71 30.89
N ARG A 253 -1.40 2.08 29.82
CA ARG A 253 -2.62 2.44 29.10
C ARG A 253 -3.82 2.32 30.04
N GLY A 254 -4.64 3.36 30.09
CA GLY A 254 -5.81 3.42 30.95
C GLY A 254 -5.54 3.69 32.44
N LYS A 255 -4.28 3.78 32.87
CA LYS A 255 -3.99 4.21 34.23
C LYS A 255 -4.23 5.72 34.40
N PRO A 256 -4.79 6.16 35.55
CA PRO A 256 -4.99 7.59 35.77
C PRO A 256 -3.63 8.28 35.88
N SER A 257 -3.46 9.41 35.18
CA SER A 257 -2.28 10.26 35.29
C SER A 257 -2.35 11.08 36.57
N VAL A 258 -1.69 10.57 37.61
CA VAL A 258 -1.61 11.22 38.94
C VAL A 258 -0.15 11.36 39.36
N THR A 259 0.16 12.48 39.98
CA THR A 259 1.46 12.70 40.64
C THR A 259 1.63 11.78 41.83
N ARG A 260 2.86 11.70 42.35
CA ARG A 260 3.17 10.96 43.57
C ARG A 260 2.37 11.45 44.79
N ASN A 261 1.91 12.72 44.76
CA ASN A 261 1.11 13.35 45.81
C ASN A 261 -0.40 13.23 45.58
N GLY A 262 -0.85 12.40 44.60
CA GLY A 262 -2.25 12.17 44.31
C GLY A 262 -2.94 13.24 43.40
N GLN A 263 -2.22 14.24 42.92
CA GLN A 263 -2.79 15.27 42.07
C GLN A 263 -2.99 14.73 40.66
N LYS A 264 -4.21 14.82 40.14
CA LYS A 264 -4.56 14.39 38.79
C LYS A 264 -4.06 15.40 37.75
N ILE A 265 -3.27 14.91 36.79
CA ILE A 265 -2.76 15.71 35.66
C ILE A 265 -3.61 15.38 34.43
N LYS A 266 -4.10 16.41 33.72
CA LYS A 266 -4.75 16.25 32.43
C LYS A 266 -3.68 16.15 31.35
N LEU A 267 -3.65 15.01 30.63
CA LEU A 267 -2.82 14.83 29.45
C LEU A 267 -3.68 15.12 28.22
N TYR A 268 -3.12 15.90 27.30
CA TYR A 268 -3.73 16.19 26.01
C TYR A 268 -2.79 15.68 24.94
N ALA A 269 -3.31 14.95 23.96
CA ALA A 269 -2.59 14.58 22.75
C ALA A 269 -2.95 15.57 21.64
N ASN A 270 -1.96 15.96 20.87
CA ASN A 270 -2.15 16.73 19.63
C ASN A 270 -2.30 15.77 18.47
#